data_280434a9daf8314f75993c51c27b35c2
#
_entry.id   280434a9daf8314f75993c51c27b35c2
#
_cell.length_a   1.000
_cell.length_b   1.000
_cell.length_c   1.000
_cell.angle_alpha   90.00
_cell.angle_beta   90.00
_cell.angle_gamma   90.00
#
_symmetry.space_group_name_H-M   'P 1'
#
loop_
_entity.id
_entity.type
_entity.pdbx_description
1 polymer ?
#
loop_
_entity_poly.entity_id
_entity_poly.type
_entity_poly.pdbx_seq_one_letter_code
_entity_poly.pdbx_strand_id
1 'polypeptide(L)'
;MNKILAISAGALLLSQVVTAQAPQKKMVADKIAAIVGDKIVLRSDVEGEMVNLQRNTPDNTIPPNASCLIMEQIIAQKVMVMQAERDSLPVSDADVDGQIENRIRYFEELYGTREKMKEVTGYSIYQLRERFRQPIKEGLLAKAMQDKITGTVKVTPSEVKKYFDGIPPDSLHFYESELEIGQLILLPKATHEMEQYSISRLMDFKKQVQDKTNDFSRLAILYSEDPGAKENKGVYILNRNDKQWDADFLAASFRLKENEISNPIKTQFGYHLIQCIKRQGDNVTIQHILLKPNITRSDITQAMNKLDTIRANVMSNKYTFAEAVTKYSDAPMAKFDGGMLQNKMNGSTLITIDQLDDPSERNIVLMLDSLKPGGLSKPVQYTDEKGNLGCRLIFLKTRTQPHRENMTDDYARIQQRTLQIKQEESRDKWLKEKIPTYYIHVDDEFKQCNHIAKWMESIAKQ
;
A
#
# COMPACT_ATOMS: atom_id res chain seq x y z
N MET A 1 3.70 31.78 -99.45
CA MET A 1 3.45 30.56 -98.71
C MET A 1 3.72 30.88 -97.24
N ASN A 2 2.70 31.42 -96.56
CA ASN A 2 2.82 31.93 -95.20
C ASN A 2 1.98 31.08 -94.26
N LYS A 3 2.58 30.53 -93.25
CA LYS A 3 1.90 29.89 -92.14
C LYS A 3 1.81 30.87 -90.96
N ILE A 4 0.58 31.17 -90.57
CA ILE A 4 0.22 32.02 -89.47
C ILE A 4 0.22 31.12 -88.20
N LEU A 5 1.00 31.53 -87.16
CA LEU A 5 0.97 30.91 -85.83
C LEU A 5 -0.05 31.67 -84.97
N ALA A 6 -1.06 30.94 -84.52
CA ALA A 6 -2.02 31.47 -83.53
C ALA A 6 -1.48 31.19 -82.07
N ILE A 7 -1.29 32.24 -81.30
CA ILE A 7 -0.92 32.16 -79.89
C ILE A 7 -2.21 32.17 -79.11
N SER A 8 -2.53 31.05 -78.42
CA SER A 8 -3.62 30.95 -77.40
C SER A 8 -3.10 31.26 -76.03
N ALA A 9 -3.56 32.37 -75.49
CA ALA A 9 -3.30 32.76 -74.08
C ALA A 9 -4.19 31.90 -73.14
N GLY A 10 -3.55 30.99 -72.44
CA GLY A 10 -4.20 30.23 -71.34
C GLY A 10 -4.18 31.05 -70.04
N ALA A 11 -5.36 31.45 -69.59
CA ALA A 11 -5.54 32.10 -68.32
C ALA A 11 -5.45 31.02 -67.18
N LEU A 12 -4.38 31.06 -66.36
CA LEU A 12 -4.22 30.26 -65.11
C LEU A 12 -5.11 30.87 -64.04
N LEU A 13 -6.24 30.23 -63.74
CA LEU A 13 -7.04 30.52 -62.54
C LEU A 13 -6.33 29.87 -61.32
N LEU A 14 -5.63 30.67 -60.50
CA LEU A 14 -5.20 30.25 -59.17
C LEU A 14 -6.40 30.15 -58.27
N SER A 15 -6.89 28.92 -58.02
CA SER A 15 -7.84 28.64 -56.97
C SER A 15 -7.08 28.69 -55.61
N GLN A 16 -7.28 29.78 -54.85
CA GLN A 16 -6.87 29.84 -53.48
C GLN A 16 -7.71 28.86 -52.63
N VAL A 17 -7.11 27.77 -52.21
CA VAL A 17 -7.68 26.87 -51.22
C VAL A 17 -7.62 27.61 -49.88
N VAL A 18 -8.74 28.21 -49.48
CA VAL A 18 -8.92 28.71 -48.11
C VAL A 18 -9.03 27.48 -47.23
N THR A 19 -7.93 27.10 -46.56
CA THR A 19 -7.97 26.13 -45.47
C THR A 19 -8.74 26.76 -44.32
N ALA A 20 -10.02 26.41 -44.22
CA ALA A 20 -10.80 26.71 -43.00
C ALA A 20 -10.08 26.04 -41.82
N GLN A 21 -9.44 26.83 -40.96
CA GLN A 21 -8.96 26.36 -39.69
C GLN A 21 -10.16 25.76 -38.93
N ALA A 22 -10.06 24.47 -38.61
CA ALA A 22 -11.03 23.83 -37.75
C ALA A 22 -11.17 24.67 -36.46
N PRO A 23 -12.40 24.90 -35.98
CA PRO A 23 -12.58 25.71 -34.77
C PRO A 23 -11.74 25.09 -33.63
N GLN A 24 -10.77 25.83 -33.13
CA GLN A 24 -10.04 25.44 -31.92
C GLN A 24 -11.09 25.18 -30.85
N LYS A 25 -11.19 23.92 -30.43
CA LYS A 25 -12.02 23.54 -29.31
C LYS A 25 -11.59 24.45 -28.15
N LYS A 26 -12.44 25.41 -27.76
CA LYS A 26 -12.17 26.26 -26.60
C LYS A 26 -11.90 25.31 -25.45
N MET A 27 -10.66 25.22 -25.00
CA MET A 27 -10.36 24.60 -23.71
C MET A 27 -11.05 25.45 -22.67
N VAL A 28 -12.12 24.91 -22.11
CA VAL A 28 -12.80 25.54 -20.97
C VAL A 28 -11.76 25.53 -19.85
N ALA A 29 -11.29 26.72 -19.47
CA ALA A 29 -10.53 26.86 -18.23
C ALA A 29 -11.43 26.33 -17.10
N ASP A 30 -10.82 25.64 -16.12
CA ASP A 30 -11.53 25.04 -15.00
C ASP A 30 -12.42 26.08 -14.30
N LYS A 31 -13.65 25.69 -13.90
CA LYS A 31 -14.60 26.60 -13.30
C LYS A 31 -14.37 26.71 -11.80
N ILE A 32 -14.38 27.92 -11.26
CA ILE A 32 -14.39 28.14 -9.82
C ILE A 32 -15.74 27.66 -9.26
N ALA A 33 -15.69 26.64 -8.41
CA ALA A 33 -16.85 26.06 -7.73
C ALA A 33 -17.13 26.74 -6.38
N ALA A 34 -16.06 27.17 -5.67
CA ALA A 34 -16.21 28.00 -4.47
C ALA A 34 -14.95 28.85 -4.21
N ILE A 35 -15.11 29.91 -3.42
CA ILE A 35 -14.03 30.73 -2.85
C ILE A 35 -14.22 30.71 -1.34
N VAL A 36 -13.18 30.37 -0.59
CA VAL A 36 -13.17 30.34 0.87
C VAL A 36 -12.00 31.21 1.34
N GLY A 37 -12.28 32.43 1.72
CA GLY A 37 -11.28 33.46 2.01
C GLY A 37 -10.35 33.69 0.80
N ASP A 38 -9.08 33.33 0.91
CA ASP A 38 -8.07 33.42 -0.14
C ASP A 38 -7.88 32.09 -0.91
N LYS A 39 -8.60 31.02 -0.55
CA LYS A 39 -8.50 29.71 -1.17
C LYS A 39 -9.58 29.54 -2.24
N ILE A 40 -9.19 29.00 -3.38
CA ILE A 40 -10.08 28.70 -4.50
C ILE A 40 -10.35 27.20 -4.50
N VAL A 41 -11.60 26.82 -4.75
CA VAL A 41 -12.02 25.43 -5.03
C VAL A 41 -12.46 25.37 -6.47
N LEU A 42 -11.83 24.49 -7.24
CA LEU A 42 -12.15 24.28 -8.65
C LEU A 42 -13.20 23.17 -8.79
N ARG A 43 -13.91 23.19 -9.90
CA ARG A 43 -14.84 22.11 -10.23
C ARG A 43 -14.13 20.78 -10.39
N SER A 44 -12.93 20.78 -10.98
CA SER A 44 -12.08 19.59 -11.10
C SER A 44 -11.69 19.00 -9.75
N ASP A 45 -11.59 19.79 -8.66
CA ASP A 45 -11.32 19.27 -7.33
C ASP A 45 -12.50 18.42 -6.85
N VAL A 46 -13.73 18.90 -7.05
CA VAL A 46 -14.95 18.16 -6.69
C VAL A 46 -15.10 16.90 -7.53
N GLU A 47 -14.87 17.00 -8.84
CA GLU A 47 -14.95 15.86 -9.77
C GLU A 47 -13.87 14.81 -9.45
N GLY A 48 -12.66 15.24 -9.07
CA GLY A 48 -11.59 14.36 -8.63
C GLY A 48 -11.95 13.55 -7.38
N GLU A 49 -12.55 14.20 -6.37
CA GLU A 49 -13.02 13.53 -5.16
C GLU A 49 -14.23 12.60 -5.44
N MET A 50 -15.09 12.96 -6.40
CA MET A 50 -16.17 12.08 -6.86
C MET A 50 -15.62 10.78 -7.45
N VAL A 51 -14.58 10.85 -8.30
CA VAL A 51 -13.91 9.69 -8.87
C VAL A 51 -13.24 8.84 -7.78
N ASN A 52 -12.60 9.48 -6.79
CA ASN A 52 -12.02 8.79 -5.64
C ASN A 52 -13.08 8.06 -4.82
N LEU A 53 -14.20 8.72 -4.54
CA LEU A 53 -15.32 8.11 -3.82
C LEU A 53 -15.85 6.88 -4.59
N GLN A 54 -16.07 7.01 -5.89
CA GLN A 54 -16.56 5.93 -6.74
C GLN A 54 -15.64 4.70 -6.70
N ARG A 55 -14.32 4.90 -6.79
CA ARG A 55 -13.34 3.80 -6.76
C ARG A 55 -13.30 3.06 -5.42
N ASN A 56 -13.59 3.77 -4.33
CA ASN A 56 -13.52 3.24 -2.98
C ASN A 56 -14.86 2.72 -2.45
N THR A 57 -15.94 2.86 -3.23
CA THR A 57 -17.27 2.37 -2.84
C THR A 57 -17.52 1.01 -3.46
N PRO A 58 -17.99 0.01 -2.69
CA PRO A 58 -18.44 -1.26 -3.23
C PRO A 58 -19.46 -1.02 -4.37
N ASP A 59 -19.38 -1.81 -5.44
CA ASP A 59 -20.24 -1.70 -6.63
C ASP A 59 -20.14 -0.38 -7.41
N ASN A 60 -19.12 0.44 -7.16
CA ASN A 60 -18.92 1.75 -7.79
C ASN A 60 -20.15 2.68 -7.73
N THR A 61 -20.99 2.56 -6.70
CA THR A 61 -22.19 3.38 -6.53
C THR A 61 -21.86 4.71 -5.91
N ILE A 62 -22.43 5.79 -6.43
CA ILE A 62 -22.27 7.15 -5.89
C ILE A 62 -23.62 7.59 -5.29
N PRO A 63 -23.65 8.06 -4.03
CA PRO A 63 -24.85 8.62 -3.44
C PRO A 63 -25.40 9.81 -4.26
N PRO A 64 -26.72 10.00 -4.38
CA PRO A 64 -27.30 11.06 -5.21
C PRO A 64 -26.86 12.49 -4.84
N ASN A 65 -26.47 12.71 -3.58
CA ASN A 65 -26.02 14.00 -3.05
C ASN A 65 -24.50 14.06 -2.83
N ALA A 66 -23.72 13.16 -3.41
CA ALA A 66 -22.27 13.06 -3.17
C ALA A 66 -21.52 14.37 -3.52
N SER A 67 -21.87 15.04 -4.61
CA SER A 67 -21.26 16.34 -4.96
C SER A 67 -21.46 17.40 -3.90
N CYS A 68 -22.64 17.44 -3.26
CA CYS A 68 -22.91 18.33 -2.14
C CYS A 68 -22.05 17.98 -0.92
N LEU A 69 -21.99 16.70 -0.55
CA LEU A 69 -21.19 16.24 0.60
C LEU A 69 -19.71 16.51 0.39
N ILE A 70 -19.20 16.29 -0.81
CA ILE A 70 -17.81 16.58 -1.17
C ILE A 70 -17.53 18.09 -1.10
N MET A 71 -18.40 18.93 -1.66
CA MET A 71 -18.23 20.39 -1.58
C MET A 71 -18.24 20.87 -0.14
N GLU A 72 -19.17 20.41 0.69
CA GLU A 72 -19.22 20.70 2.12
C GLU A 72 -17.92 20.33 2.83
N GLN A 73 -17.39 19.14 2.52
CA GLN A 73 -16.14 18.64 3.08
C GLN A 73 -14.93 19.50 2.66
N ILE A 74 -14.86 19.89 1.39
CA ILE A 74 -13.80 20.75 0.87
C ILE A 74 -13.86 22.14 1.52
N ILE A 75 -15.05 22.76 1.63
CA ILE A 75 -15.22 24.06 2.31
C ILE A 75 -14.79 23.95 3.78
N ALA A 76 -15.26 22.94 4.51
CA ALA A 76 -14.88 22.70 5.90
C ALA A 76 -13.35 22.54 6.05
N GLN A 77 -12.71 21.79 5.15
CA GLN A 77 -11.25 21.62 5.13
C GLN A 77 -10.53 22.96 4.90
N LYS A 78 -10.98 23.77 3.92
CA LYS A 78 -10.36 25.08 3.65
C LYS A 78 -10.50 26.02 4.84
N VAL A 79 -11.65 26.03 5.53
CA VAL A 79 -11.85 26.82 6.77
C VAL A 79 -10.89 26.34 7.87
N MET A 80 -10.70 25.01 8.03
CA MET A 80 -9.73 24.47 8.99
C MET A 80 -8.30 24.87 8.64
N VAL A 81 -7.91 24.83 7.37
CA VAL A 81 -6.60 25.27 6.89
C VAL A 81 -6.35 26.74 7.23
N MET A 82 -7.29 27.62 6.88
CA MET A 82 -7.16 29.05 7.15
C MET A 82 -7.06 29.35 8.64
N GLN A 83 -7.83 28.66 9.47
CA GLN A 83 -7.75 28.83 10.91
C GLN A 83 -6.43 28.28 11.47
N ALA A 84 -5.93 27.15 10.93
CA ALA A 84 -4.62 26.59 11.30
C ALA A 84 -3.49 27.57 10.97
N GLU A 85 -3.52 28.20 9.79
CA GLU A 85 -2.57 29.25 9.38
C GLU A 85 -2.64 30.46 10.30
N ARG A 86 -3.86 30.94 10.62
CA ARG A 86 -4.10 32.06 11.55
C ARG A 86 -3.61 31.75 12.96
N ASP A 87 -3.81 30.53 13.43
CA ASP A 87 -3.39 30.07 14.76
C ASP A 87 -1.90 29.65 14.77
N SER A 88 -1.19 29.74 13.65
CA SER A 88 0.22 29.36 13.48
C SER A 88 0.49 27.93 13.93
N LEU A 89 -0.39 26.98 13.60
CA LEU A 89 -0.20 25.58 13.96
C LEU A 89 1.06 25.01 13.28
N PRO A 90 1.91 24.29 14.02
CA PRO A 90 3.17 23.80 13.47
C PRO A 90 2.95 22.68 12.46
N VAL A 91 3.38 22.90 11.23
CA VAL A 91 3.57 21.88 10.19
C VAL A 91 4.94 22.10 9.61
N SER A 92 5.85 21.14 9.81
CA SER A 92 7.22 21.29 9.34
C SER A 92 7.36 20.93 7.86
N ASP A 93 8.32 21.56 7.17
CA ASP A 93 8.64 21.19 5.79
C ASP A 93 9.13 19.75 5.70
N ALA A 94 9.78 19.23 6.75
CA ALA A 94 10.21 17.83 6.82
C ALA A 94 9.02 16.85 6.81
N ASP A 95 7.92 17.19 7.51
CA ASP A 95 6.70 16.38 7.47
C ASP A 95 6.05 16.39 6.07
N VAL A 96 6.02 17.57 5.44
CA VAL A 96 5.51 17.73 4.07
C VAL A 96 6.33 16.90 3.10
N ASP A 97 7.67 17.02 3.16
CA ASP A 97 8.58 16.27 2.29
C ASP A 97 8.48 14.75 2.53
N GLY A 98 8.36 14.33 3.78
CA GLY A 98 8.14 12.92 4.14
C GLY A 98 6.87 12.34 3.52
N GLN A 99 5.76 13.09 3.55
CA GLN A 99 4.50 12.66 2.91
C GLN A 99 4.58 12.66 1.38
N ILE A 100 5.30 13.62 0.79
CA ILE A 100 5.57 13.65 -0.65
C ILE A 100 6.34 12.39 -1.07
N GLU A 101 7.43 12.04 -0.34
CA GLU A 101 8.23 10.86 -0.65
C GLU A 101 7.42 9.55 -0.51
N ASN A 102 6.55 9.46 0.50
CA ASN A 102 5.63 8.33 0.64
C ASN A 102 4.69 8.21 -0.56
N ARG A 103 4.12 9.34 -1.03
CA ARG A 103 3.24 9.37 -2.19
C ARG A 103 3.96 9.01 -3.49
N ILE A 104 5.18 9.48 -3.67
CA ILE A 104 6.02 9.13 -4.83
C ILE A 104 6.36 7.64 -4.82
N ARG A 105 6.76 7.07 -3.68
CA ARG A 105 7.00 5.61 -3.56
C ARG A 105 5.79 4.80 -3.92
N TYR A 106 4.62 5.17 -3.41
CA TYR A 106 3.37 4.50 -3.77
C TYR A 106 3.12 4.51 -5.30
N PHE A 107 3.39 5.62 -5.97
CA PHE A 107 3.27 5.69 -7.42
C PHE A 107 4.36 4.89 -8.15
N GLU A 108 5.59 4.87 -7.63
CA GLU A 108 6.65 4.01 -8.19
C GLU A 108 6.28 2.53 -8.09
N GLU A 109 5.69 2.09 -6.97
CA GLU A 109 5.18 0.73 -6.81
C GLU A 109 4.00 0.43 -7.75
N LEU A 110 3.07 1.38 -7.88
CA LEU A 110 1.87 1.21 -8.73
C LEU A 110 2.21 1.13 -10.22
N TYR A 111 3.15 1.95 -10.69
CA TYR A 111 3.51 2.04 -12.12
C TYR A 111 4.75 1.23 -12.49
N GLY A 112 5.48 0.73 -11.52
CA GLY A 112 6.66 -0.13 -11.68
C GLY A 112 7.95 0.62 -12.03
N THR A 113 7.91 1.62 -12.93
CA THR A 113 9.09 2.43 -13.29
C THR A 113 8.76 3.93 -13.34
N ARG A 114 9.80 4.76 -13.17
CA ARG A 114 9.67 6.23 -13.25
C ARG A 114 9.28 6.71 -14.63
N GLU A 115 9.77 6.03 -15.66
CA GLU A 115 9.45 6.32 -17.06
C GLU A 115 7.95 6.08 -17.32
N LYS A 116 7.45 4.94 -16.88
CA LYS A 116 6.03 4.59 -17.05
C LYS A 116 5.13 5.50 -16.22
N MET A 117 5.55 5.86 -15.01
CA MET A 117 4.85 6.85 -14.19
C MET A 117 4.77 8.20 -14.92
N LYS A 118 5.86 8.68 -15.54
CA LYS A 118 5.88 9.91 -16.34
C LYS A 118 4.99 9.81 -17.57
N GLU A 119 4.99 8.66 -18.26
CA GLU A 119 4.14 8.40 -19.42
C GLU A 119 2.64 8.50 -19.05
N VAL A 120 2.25 7.87 -17.95
CA VAL A 120 0.85 7.84 -17.50
C VAL A 120 0.40 9.17 -16.87
N THR A 121 1.23 9.78 -16.04
CA THR A 121 0.86 11.03 -15.34
C THR A 121 1.11 12.29 -16.15
N GLY A 122 1.98 12.23 -17.17
CA GLY A 122 2.45 13.38 -17.94
C GLY A 122 3.48 14.25 -17.20
N TYR A 123 3.87 13.90 -15.97
CA TYR A 123 4.76 14.70 -15.12
C TYR A 123 6.02 13.95 -14.73
N SER A 124 7.15 14.67 -14.67
CA SER A 124 8.35 14.16 -14.03
C SER A 124 8.18 14.08 -12.50
N ILE A 125 9.03 13.30 -11.83
CA ILE A 125 9.02 13.20 -10.34
C ILE A 125 9.17 14.58 -9.69
N TYR A 126 10.05 15.43 -10.23
CA TYR A 126 10.22 16.79 -9.74
C TYR A 126 8.92 17.61 -9.83
N GLN A 127 8.25 17.58 -10.97
CA GLN A 127 6.96 18.25 -11.16
C GLN A 127 5.86 17.67 -10.25
N LEU A 128 5.85 16.35 -10.03
CA LEU A 128 4.90 15.73 -9.10
C LEU A 128 5.14 16.18 -7.65
N ARG A 129 6.40 16.28 -7.21
CA ARG A 129 6.75 16.81 -5.87
C ARG A 129 6.21 18.22 -5.67
N GLU A 130 6.47 19.12 -6.64
CA GLU A 130 5.97 20.50 -6.57
C GLU A 130 4.42 20.55 -6.56
N ARG A 131 3.76 19.75 -7.37
CA ARG A 131 2.30 19.68 -7.40
C ARG A 131 1.69 19.13 -6.12
N PHE A 132 2.35 18.20 -5.45
CA PHE A 132 1.86 17.61 -4.20
C PHE A 132 2.13 18.48 -2.97
N ARG A 133 3.09 19.39 -3.01
CA ARG A 133 3.53 20.16 -1.85
C ARG A 133 2.39 20.93 -1.19
N GLN A 134 1.69 21.76 -1.96
CA GLN A 134 0.62 22.59 -1.41
C GLN A 134 -0.57 21.76 -0.92
N PRO A 135 -1.14 20.81 -1.67
CA PRO A 135 -2.22 19.95 -1.19
C PRO A 135 -1.84 19.14 0.06
N ILE A 136 -0.62 18.62 0.14
CA ILE A 136 -0.16 17.88 1.32
C ILE A 136 -0.03 18.81 2.52
N LYS A 137 0.55 20.00 2.35
CA LYS A 137 0.66 20.99 3.42
C LYS A 137 -0.72 21.39 3.96
N GLU A 138 -1.68 21.66 3.08
CA GLU A 138 -3.06 21.96 3.47
C GLU A 138 -3.73 20.79 4.20
N GLY A 139 -3.51 19.55 3.74
CA GLY A 139 -3.99 18.36 4.43
C GLY A 139 -3.43 18.21 5.84
N LEU A 140 -2.13 18.48 6.03
CA LEU A 140 -1.49 18.45 7.35
C LEU A 140 -2.00 19.58 8.26
N LEU A 141 -2.19 20.79 7.73
CA LEU A 141 -2.77 21.91 8.48
C LEU A 141 -4.21 21.62 8.91
N ALA A 142 -5.05 21.10 8.01
CA ALA A 142 -6.41 20.71 8.33
C ALA A 142 -6.45 19.63 9.42
N LYS A 143 -5.56 18.62 9.31
CA LYS A 143 -5.41 17.59 10.33
C LYS A 143 -4.98 18.18 11.68
N ALA A 144 -3.97 19.03 11.70
CA ALA A 144 -3.50 19.68 12.93
C ALA A 144 -4.63 20.49 13.60
N MET A 145 -5.46 21.17 12.81
CA MET A 145 -6.62 21.89 13.31
C MET A 145 -7.70 20.94 13.84
N GLN A 146 -7.99 19.87 13.15
CA GLN A 146 -8.91 18.85 13.62
C GLN A 146 -8.43 18.23 14.93
N ASP A 147 -7.15 17.87 15.03
CA ASP A 147 -6.55 17.33 16.25
C ASP A 147 -6.64 18.35 17.41
N LYS A 148 -6.47 19.64 17.16
CA LYS A 148 -6.68 20.71 18.15
C LYS A 148 -8.12 20.80 18.62
N ILE A 149 -9.11 20.69 17.72
CA ILE A 149 -10.54 20.73 18.05
C ILE A 149 -10.96 19.51 18.86
N THR A 150 -10.49 18.33 18.46
CA THR A 150 -10.98 17.04 18.98
C THR A 150 -10.09 16.41 20.04
N GLY A 151 -8.83 16.84 20.17
CA GLY A 151 -7.83 16.21 21.06
C GLY A 151 -8.15 16.28 22.55
N THR A 152 -8.98 17.23 22.98
CA THR A 152 -9.44 17.34 24.37
C THR A 152 -10.77 16.63 24.61
N VAL A 153 -11.44 16.16 23.56
CA VAL A 153 -12.74 15.48 23.65
C VAL A 153 -12.53 14.10 24.29
N LYS A 154 -13.25 13.87 25.39
CA LYS A 154 -13.26 12.59 26.09
C LYS A 154 -14.67 12.13 26.33
N VAL A 155 -14.89 10.86 26.46
CA VAL A 155 -16.18 10.27 26.83
C VAL A 155 -16.11 9.65 28.22
N THR A 156 -17.16 9.84 28.99
CA THR A 156 -17.34 9.22 30.29
C THR A 156 -18.11 7.89 30.16
N PRO A 157 -17.99 6.96 31.11
CA PRO A 157 -18.77 5.73 31.11
C PRO A 157 -20.30 5.97 31.03
N SER A 158 -20.79 7.05 31.63
CA SER A 158 -22.22 7.41 31.57
C SER A 158 -22.66 7.86 30.17
N GLU A 159 -21.79 8.58 29.43
CA GLU A 159 -22.07 8.96 28.03
C GLU A 159 -22.06 7.74 27.11
N VAL A 160 -21.11 6.81 27.32
CA VAL A 160 -21.07 5.55 26.58
C VAL A 160 -22.35 4.74 26.81
N LYS A 161 -22.76 4.61 28.08
CA LYS A 161 -24.02 3.93 28.42
C LYS A 161 -25.23 4.62 27.79
N LYS A 162 -25.32 5.95 27.89
CA LYS A 162 -26.42 6.72 27.29
C LYS A 162 -26.50 6.53 25.78
N TYR A 163 -25.35 6.54 25.09
CA TYR A 163 -25.29 6.27 23.68
C TYR A 163 -25.80 4.86 23.33
N PHE A 164 -25.31 3.84 24.07
CA PHE A 164 -25.70 2.44 23.86
C PHE A 164 -27.19 2.22 24.13
N ASP A 165 -27.72 2.74 25.23
CA ASP A 165 -29.14 2.66 25.59
C ASP A 165 -30.06 3.35 24.56
N GLY A 166 -29.52 4.27 23.75
CA GLY A 166 -30.21 4.94 22.67
C GLY A 166 -30.29 4.16 21.36
N ILE A 167 -29.55 3.06 21.24
CA ILE A 167 -29.57 2.22 20.05
C ILE A 167 -30.79 1.25 20.12
N PRO A 168 -31.66 1.23 19.11
CA PRO A 168 -32.76 0.27 19.07
C PRO A 168 -32.22 -1.16 19.13
N PRO A 169 -32.83 -2.08 19.91
CA PRO A 169 -32.36 -3.47 20.05
C PRO A 169 -32.18 -4.22 18.73
N ASP A 170 -33.03 -3.93 17.74
CA ASP A 170 -32.96 -4.56 16.42
C ASP A 170 -31.82 -4.00 15.56
N SER A 171 -31.29 -2.82 15.92
CA SER A 171 -30.16 -2.15 15.25
C SER A 171 -28.81 -2.46 15.91
N LEU A 172 -28.79 -3.19 17.02
CA LEU A 172 -27.54 -3.62 17.65
C LEU A 172 -26.79 -4.56 16.73
N HIS A 173 -25.49 -4.29 16.56
CA HIS A 173 -24.63 -5.11 15.71
C HIS A 173 -24.57 -6.54 16.23
N PHE A 174 -24.59 -7.53 15.31
CA PHE A 174 -24.36 -8.93 15.66
C PHE A 174 -22.91 -9.26 15.32
N TYR A 175 -22.15 -9.62 16.33
CA TYR A 175 -20.78 -10.09 16.18
C TYR A 175 -20.76 -11.60 16.04
N GLU A 176 -20.18 -12.07 14.98
CA GLU A 176 -19.80 -13.46 14.80
C GLU A 176 -18.72 -13.85 15.80
N SER A 177 -18.42 -15.15 15.90
CA SER A 177 -17.28 -15.60 16.71
C SER A 177 -15.98 -14.99 16.17
N GLU A 178 -15.31 -14.18 16.96
CA GLU A 178 -14.02 -13.61 16.67
C GLU A 178 -12.91 -14.36 17.40
N LEU A 179 -11.76 -14.41 16.78
CA LEU A 179 -10.61 -15.20 17.19
C LEU A 179 -9.38 -14.29 17.27
N GLU A 180 -8.59 -14.43 18.32
CA GLU A 180 -7.21 -13.97 18.34
C GLU A 180 -6.30 -15.17 18.08
N ILE A 181 -5.62 -15.15 16.94
CA ILE A 181 -4.81 -16.26 16.45
C ILE A 181 -3.37 -15.81 16.35
N GLY A 182 -2.46 -16.59 16.92
CA GLY A 182 -1.03 -16.43 16.73
C GLY A 182 -0.44 -17.54 15.89
N GLN A 183 0.67 -17.26 15.21
CA GLN A 183 1.45 -18.26 14.49
C GLN A 183 2.94 -18.13 14.81
N LEU A 184 3.60 -19.28 14.94
CA LEU A 184 5.05 -19.40 15.01
C LEU A 184 5.53 -20.19 13.82
N ILE A 185 6.38 -19.57 12.99
CA ILE A 185 6.84 -20.13 11.72
C ILE A 185 8.30 -20.50 11.85
N LEU A 186 8.65 -21.72 11.39
CA LEU A 186 10.02 -22.13 11.11
C LEU A 186 10.13 -22.47 9.63
N LEU A 187 11.15 -21.92 8.98
CA LEU A 187 11.52 -22.30 7.63
C LEU A 187 12.51 -23.48 7.71
N PRO A 188 12.19 -24.65 7.10
CA PRO A 188 13.14 -25.74 7.01
C PRO A 188 14.43 -25.24 6.34
N LYS A 189 15.57 -25.54 6.93
CA LYS A 189 16.89 -25.16 6.39
C LYS A 189 17.49 -26.36 5.70
N ALA A 190 17.96 -26.18 4.49
CA ALA A 190 18.68 -27.23 3.78
C ALA A 190 19.91 -27.68 4.57
N THR A 191 20.20 -28.96 4.53
CA THR A 191 21.43 -29.51 5.13
C THR A 191 22.66 -28.91 4.46
N HIS A 192 23.78 -28.92 5.17
CA HIS A 192 25.06 -28.49 4.64
C HIS A 192 25.46 -29.28 3.36
N GLU A 193 25.08 -30.54 3.29
CA GLU A 193 25.31 -31.38 2.11
C GLU A 193 24.56 -30.85 0.88
N MET A 194 23.29 -30.43 1.03
CA MET A 194 22.50 -29.86 -0.06
C MET A 194 23.00 -28.47 -0.46
N GLU A 195 23.47 -27.68 0.50
CA GLU A 195 24.14 -26.40 0.19
C GLU A 195 25.43 -26.66 -0.64
N GLN A 196 26.29 -27.62 -0.22
CA GLN A 196 27.50 -27.96 -0.95
C GLN A 196 27.20 -28.53 -2.35
N TYR A 197 26.13 -29.29 -2.50
CA TYR A 197 25.69 -29.75 -3.81
C TYR A 197 25.34 -28.56 -4.73
N SER A 198 24.59 -27.55 -4.25
CA SER A 198 24.27 -26.38 -5.04
C SER A 198 25.50 -25.56 -5.41
N ILE A 199 26.42 -25.38 -4.45
CA ILE A 199 27.73 -24.72 -4.68
C ILE A 199 28.53 -25.45 -5.75
N SER A 200 28.68 -26.77 -5.63
CA SER A 200 29.47 -27.56 -6.59
C SER A 200 28.86 -27.54 -7.99
N ARG A 201 27.52 -27.55 -8.12
CA ARG A 201 26.85 -27.38 -9.41
C ARG A 201 27.14 -26.02 -10.03
N LEU A 202 27.07 -24.94 -9.26
CA LEU A 202 27.40 -23.59 -9.77
C LEU A 202 28.86 -23.47 -10.16
N MET A 203 29.78 -24.12 -9.42
CA MET A 203 31.18 -24.16 -9.79
C MET A 203 31.43 -24.96 -11.08
N ASP A 204 30.67 -26.03 -11.30
CA ASP A 204 30.72 -26.78 -12.56
C ASP A 204 30.18 -25.91 -13.73
N PHE A 205 29.08 -25.17 -13.55
CA PHE A 205 28.61 -24.22 -14.55
C PHE A 205 29.66 -23.16 -14.87
N LYS A 206 30.31 -22.59 -13.84
CA LYS A 206 31.42 -21.65 -14.03
C LYS A 206 32.51 -22.23 -14.90
N LYS A 207 32.93 -23.49 -14.62
CA LYS A 207 33.94 -24.19 -15.39
C LYS A 207 33.51 -24.42 -16.84
N GLN A 208 32.25 -24.85 -17.07
CA GLN A 208 31.71 -25.05 -18.43
C GLN A 208 31.77 -23.78 -19.27
N VAL A 209 31.46 -22.62 -18.67
CA VAL A 209 31.52 -21.33 -19.37
C VAL A 209 32.97 -20.91 -19.64
N GLN A 210 33.87 -21.09 -18.66
CA GLN A 210 35.30 -20.78 -18.82
C GLN A 210 35.97 -21.65 -19.89
N ASP A 211 35.62 -22.93 -19.93
CA ASP A 211 36.12 -23.89 -20.92
C ASP A 211 35.41 -23.77 -22.28
N LYS A 212 34.46 -22.82 -22.41
CA LYS A 212 33.64 -22.56 -23.62
C LYS A 212 32.86 -23.79 -24.10
N THR A 213 32.57 -24.73 -23.23
CA THR A 213 31.74 -25.92 -23.53
C THR A 213 30.25 -25.61 -23.44
N ASN A 214 29.89 -24.53 -22.74
CA ASN A 214 28.52 -24.04 -22.62
C ASN A 214 28.48 -22.51 -22.55
N ASP A 215 27.31 -21.95 -22.85
CA ASP A 215 27.08 -20.50 -22.74
C ASP A 215 26.33 -20.20 -21.43
N PHE A 216 26.69 -19.07 -20.77
CA PHE A 216 26.09 -18.69 -19.50
C PHE A 216 24.58 -18.47 -19.63
N SER A 217 24.12 -17.82 -20.73
CA SER A 217 22.70 -17.58 -20.98
C SER A 217 21.91 -18.88 -21.11
N ARG A 218 22.50 -19.89 -21.76
CA ARG A 218 21.88 -21.20 -21.91
C ARG A 218 21.74 -21.91 -20.56
N LEU A 219 22.77 -21.84 -19.73
CA LEU A 219 22.75 -22.42 -18.38
C LEU A 219 21.71 -21.68 -17.50
N ALA A 220 21.61 -20.35 -17.61
CA ALA A 220 20.63 -19.56 -16.89
C ALA A 220 19.20 -19.97 -17.27
N ILE A 221 18.88 -20.10 -18.55
CA ILE A 221 17.55 -20.51 -19.03
C ILE A 221 17.18 -21.92 -18.53
N LEU A 222 18.15 -22.85 -18.55
CA LEU A 222 17.89 -24.26 -18.29
C LEU A 222 17.85 -24.59 -16.79
N TYR A 223 18.66 -23.92 -15.98
CA TYR A 223 18.91 -24.35 -14.60
C TYR A 223 18.66 -23.29 -13.56
N SER A 224 18.52 -22.01 -13.93
CA SER A 224 18.27 -20.97 -12.93
C SER A 224 16.84 -21.10 -12.36
N GLU A 225 16.76 -21.01 -11.04
CA GLU A 225 15.51 -20.95 -10.29
C GLU A 225 15.04 -19.51 -10.03
N ASP A 226 15.69 -18.54 -10.69
CA ASP A 226 15.21 -17.17 -10.75
C ASP A 226 13.98 -17.08 -11.65
N PRO A 227 12.83 -16.52 -11.16
CA PRO A 227 11.59 -16.48 -11.95
C PRO A 227 11.73 -15.78 -13.31
N GLY A 228 12.59 -14.75 -13.39
CA GLY A 228 12.81 -13.99 -14.63
C GLY A 228 13.78 -14.66 -15.62
N ALA A 229 14.53 -15.67 -15.19
CA ALA A 229 15.63 -16.24 -15.99
C ALA A 229 15.21 -16.82 -17.35
N LYS A 230 13.98 -17.33 -17.46
CA LYS A 230 13.44 -17.87 -18.73
C LYS A 230 13.16 -16.77 -19.76
N GLU A 231 12.79 -15.57 -19.31
CA GLU A 231 12.43 -14.44 -20.16
C GLU A 231 13.63 -13.57 -20.49
N ASN A 232 14.39 -13.18 -19.44
CA ASN A 232 15.52 -12.26 -19.56
C ASN A 232 16.90 -12.93 -19.59
N LYS A 233 16.96 -14.26 -19.59
CA LYS A 233 18.19 -15.06 -19.57
C LYS A 233 19.03 -14.82 -18.31
N GLY A 234 18.43 -14.35 -17.22
CA GLY A 234 19.09 -13.95 -15.99
C GLY A 234 19.81 -12.59 -16.06
N VAL A 235 19.54 -11.76 -17.07
CA VAL A 235 20.18 -10.45 -17.27
C VAL A 235 19.45 -9.37 -16.50
N TYR A 236 20.20 -8.58 -15.71
CA TYR A 236 19.72 -7.45 -14.94
C TYR A 236 20.67 -6.26 -15.02
N ILE A 237 20.10 -5.05 -14.95
CA ILE A 237 20.86 -3.81 -14.81
C ILE A 237 20.69 -3.36 -13.36
N LEU A 238 21.81 -3.31 -12.63
CA LEU A 238 21.83 -2.95 -11.21
C LEU A 238 22.42 -1.54 -11.06
N ASN A 239 21.83 -0.71 -10.18
CA ASN A 239 22.42 0.55 -9.76
C ASN A 239 23.06 0.39 -8.38
N ARG A 240 24.20 1.03 -8.15
CA ARG A 240 24.96 0.96 -6.88
C ARG A 240 24.13 1.38 -5.65
N ASN A 241 23.17 2.27 -5.82
CA ASN A 241 22.35 2.82 -4.74
C ASN A 241 20.99 2.12 -4.61
N ASP A 242 20.76 1.06 -5.39
CA ASP A 242 19.49 0.34 -5.40
C ASP A 242 19.38 -0.57 -4.17
N LYS A 243 18.39 -0.29 -3.32
CA LYS A 243 18.16 -0.99 -2.05
C LYS A 243 17.23 -2.21 -2.18
N GLN A 244 16.69 -2.47 -3.36
CA GLN A 244 15.79 -3.62 -3.58
C GLN A 244 16.56 -4.94 -3.73
N TRP A 245 17.86 -4.88 -4.03
CA TRP A 245 18.71 -6.05 -4.17
C TRP A 245 19.36 -6.45 -2.84
N ASP A 246 19.61 -7.75 -2.70
CA ASP A 246 20.40 -8.24 -1.57
C ASP A 246 21.79 -7.59 -1.55
N ALA A 247 22.24 -7.15 -0.37
CA ALA A 247 23.47 -6.38 -0.23
C ALA A 247 24.71 -7.15 -0.68
N ASP A 248 24.78 -8.47 -0.38
CA ASP A 248 25.91 -9.32 -0.76
C ASP A 248 25.92 -9.59 -2.27
N PHE A 249 24.73 -9.77 -2.87
CA PHE A 249 24.57 -9.88 -4.30
C PHE A 249 25.03 -8.62 -5.03
N LEU A 250 24.57 -7.46 -4.56
CA LEU A 250 24.93 -6.16 -5.13
C LEU A 250 26.45 -5.92 -5.01
N ALA A 251 27.01 -6.10 -3.81
CA ALA A 251 28.45 -5.93 -3.56
C ALA A 251 29.30 -6.85 -4.44
N ALA A 252 28.90 -8.12 -4.60
CA ALA A 252 29.61 -9.05 -5.46
C ALA A 252 29.54 -8.64 -6.93
N SER A 253 28.35 -8.21 -7.41
CA SER A 253 28.17 -7.74 -8.80
C SER A 253 29.06 -6.55 -9.13
N PHE A 254 29.23 -5.62 -8.19
CA PHE A 254 30.08 -4.43 -8.40
C PHE A 254 31.59 -4.68 -8.22
N ARG A 255 32.02 -5.84 -7.69
CA ARG A 255 33.44 -6.23 -7.60
C ARG A 255 33.96 -6.87 -8.88
N LEU A 256 33.09 -7.45 -9.71
CA LEU A 256 33.48 -8.16 -10.92
C LEU A 256 33.98 -7.20 -12.00
N LYS A 257 35.00 -7.61 -12.75
CA LYS A 257 35.38 -6.98 -14.01
C LYS A 257 34.46 -7.43 -15.14
N GLU A 258 34.43 -6.70 -16.24
CA GLU A 258 33.68 -7.12 -17.43
C GLU A 258 34.12 -8.52 -17.90
N ASN A 259 33.13 -9.37 -18.18
CA ASN A 259 33.27 -10.79 -18.54
C ASN A 259 33.76 -11.71 -17.40
N GLU A 260 33.99 -11.19 -16.21
CA GLU A 260 34.39 -12.01 -15.05
C GLU A 260 33.16 -12.72 -14.45
N ILE A 261 33.38 -13.96 -13.99
CA ILE A 261 32.36 -14.78 -13.32
C ILE A 261 32.74 -14.94 -11.85
N SER A 262 31.79 -14.64 -10.95
CA SER A 262 31.98 -14.78 -9.51
C SER A 262 32.25 -16.23 -9.07
N ASN A 263 32.60 -16.40 -7.83
CA ASN A 263 32.33 -17.67 -7.11
C ASN A 263 30.83 -17.66 -6.68
N PRO A 264 30.24 -18.80 -6.31
CA PRO A 264 28.90 -18.84 -5.76
C PRO A 264 28.73 -17.92 -4.55
N ILE A 265 27.74 -17.03 -4.60
CA ILE A 265 27.41 -16.05 -3.57
C ILE A 265 26.15 -16.49 -2.85
N LYS A 266 26.18 -16.59 -1.53
CA LYS A 266 25.00 -16.92 -0.72
C LYS A 266 24.19 -15.64 -0.46
N THR A 267 22.88 -15.71 -0.67
CA THR A 267 21.90 -14.70 -0.27
C THR A 267 20.74 -15.37 0.45
N GLN A 268 19.77 -14.59 0.92
CA GLN A 268 18.52 -15.13 1.46
C GLN A 268 17.71 -15.97 0.44
N PHE A 269 17.94 -15.80 -0.86
CA PHE A 269 17.22 -16.51 -1.92
C PHE A 269 17.88 -17.81 -2.35
N GLY A 270 19.13 -18.04 -1.99
CA GLY A 270 19.91 -19.20 -2.39
C GLY A 270 21.35 -18.85 -2.76
N TYR A 271 21.93 -19.63 -3.66
CA TYR A 271 23.29 -19.43 -4.15
C TYR A 271 23.25 -18.89 -5.58
N HIS A 272 23.98 -17.80 -5.81
CA HIS A 272 24.06 -17.12 -7.10
C HIS A 272 25.42 -17.27 -7.74
N LEU A 273 25.47 -17.57 -9.02
CA LEU A 273 26.63 -17.39 -9.88
C LEU A 273 26.39 -16.16 -10.73
N ILE A 274 27.30 -15.19 -10.73
CA ILE A 274 27.13 -13.90 -11.38
C ILE A 274 28.21 -13.69 -12.43
N GLN A 275 27.83 -13.26 -13.63
CA GLN A 275 28.75 -12.79 -14.67
C GLN A 275 28.50 -11.30 -14.91
N CYS A 276 29.55 -10.49 -14.87
CA CYS A 276 29.47 -9.09 -15.27
C CYS A 276 29.54 -8.99 -16.79
N ILE A 277 28.52 -8.42 -17.43
CA ILE A 277 28.48 -8.20 -18.88
C ILE A 277 29.12 -6.84 -19.21
N LYS A 278 28.70 -5.77 -18.52
CA LYS A 278 29.13 -4.40 -18.82
C LYS A 278 29.08 -3.52 -17.58
N ARG A 279 29.98 -2.53 -17.52
CA ARG A 279 30.00 -1.52 -16.46
C ARG A 279 29.81 -0.12 -17.05
N GLN A 280 28.95 0.69 -16.45
CA GLN A 280 28.65 2.05 -16.92
C GLN A 280 28.42 2.97 -15.71
N GLY A 281 29.50 3.55 -15.18
CA GLY A 281 29.44 4.43 -14.00
C GLY A 281 28.85 3.70 -12.77
N ASP A 282 27.74 4.19 -12.27
CA ASP A 282 27.03 3.60 -11.12
C ASP A 282 26.11 2.44 -11.50
N ASN A 283 26.07 2.05 -12.78
CA ASN A 283 25.30 0.90 -13.25
C ASN A 283 26.23 -0.26 -13.65
N VAL A 284 25.78 -1.48 -13.38
CA VAL A 284 26.40 -2.72 -13.86
C VAL A 284 25.34 -3.60 -14.50
N THR A 285 25.60 -4.06 -15.72
CA THR A 285 24.78 -5.11 -16.35
C THR A 285 25.41 -6.44 -16.03
N ILE A 286 24.62 -7.30 -15.37
CA ILE A 286 25.03 -8.65 -14.98
C ILE A 286 24.12 -9.69 -15.60
N GLN A 287 24.57 -10.91 -15.57
CA GLN A 287 23.77 -12.10 -15.78
C GLN A 287 24.00 -13.04 -14.60
N HIS A 288 22.95 -13.70 -14.08
CA HIS A 288 23.10 -14.60 -12.95
C HIS A 288 22.33 -15.91 -13.10
N ILE A 289 22.79 -16.92 -12.38
CA ILE A 289 22.11 -18.19 -12.20
C ILE A 289 21.86 -18.35 -10.70
N LEU A 290 20.61 -18.54 -10.32
CA LEU A 290 20.20 -18.83 -8.94
C LEU A 290 19.96 -20.35 -8.80
N LEU A 291 20.54 -20.97 -7.80
CA LEU A 291 20.16 -22.30 -7.33
C LEU A 291 19.74 -22.22 -5.86
N LYS A 292 18.59 -22.77 -5.55
CA LYS A 292 18.09 -22.93 -4.18
C LYS A 292 18.47 -24.36 -3.69
N PRO A 293 19.13 -24.49 -2.53
CA PRO A 293 19.37 -25.83 -1.99
C PRO A 293 18.05 -26.54 -1.72
N ASN A 294 17.92 -27.76 -2.22
CA ASN A 294 16.68 -28.52 -2.06
C ASN A 294 16.39 -28.83 -0.59
N ILE A 295 15.17 -28.53 -0.17
CA ILE A 295 14.66 -28.92 1.15
C ILE A 295 14.21 -30.38 1.09
N THR A 296 14.81 -31.21 1.93
CA THR A 296 14.49 -32.63 2.01
C THR A 296 13.38 -32.92 3.02
N ARG A 297 12.81 -34.13 2.96
CA ARG A 297 11.85 -34.57 3.99
C ARG A 297 12.50 -34.61 5.40
N SER A 298 13.78 -34.88 5.49
CA SER A 298 14.52 -34.85 6.76
C SER A 298 14.55 -33.43 7.35
N ASP A 299 14.79 -32.41 6.53
CA ASP A 299 14.84 -31.01 6.96
C ASP A 299 13.48 -30.54 7.49
N ILE A 300 12.40 -30.94 6.79
CA ILE A 300 11.03 -30.69 7.24
C ILE A 300 10.78 -31.37 8.58
N THR A 301 11.16 -32.63 8.72
CA THR A 301 10.99 -33.39 9.98
C THR A 301 11.75 -32.75 11.13
N GLN A 302 12.96 -32.24 10.90
CA GLN A 302 13.74 -31.52 11.91
C GLN A 302 13.04 -30.22 12.34
N ALA A 303 12.50 -29.44 11.40
CA ALA A 303 11.74 -28.25 11.71
C ALA A 303 10.46 -28.57 12.51
N MET A 304 9.75 -29.62 12.13
CA MET A 304 8.56 -30.11 12.85
C MET A 304 8.88 -30.56 14.27
N ASN A 305 9.93 -31.35 14.48
CA ASN A 305 10.39 -31.81 15.80
C ASN A 305 10.82 -30.63 16.70
N LYS A 306 11.47 -29.62 16.10
CA LYS A 306 11.80 -28.38 16.82
C LYS A 306 10.56 -27.63 17.24
N LEU A 307 9.55 -27.51 16.38
CA LEU A 307 8.26 -26.93 16.72
C LEU A 307 7.53 -27.71 17.80
N ASP A 308 7.56 -29.05 17.79
CA ASP A 308 6.98 -29.87 18.86
C ASP A 308 7.67 -29.63 20.20
N THR A 309 8.98 -29.48 20.21
CA THR A 309 9.73 -29.11 21.41
C THR A 309 9.33 -27.72 21.92
N ILE A 310 9.20 -26.75 21.03
CA ILE A 310 8.74 -25.40 21.39
C ILE A 310 7.32 -25.45 21.94
N ARG A 311 6.42 -26.18 21.28
CA ARG A 311 5.06 -26.41 21.73
C ARG A 311 4.99 -26.99 23.13
N ALA A 312 5.75 -28.04 23.41
CA ALA A 312 5.82 -28.67 24.74
C ALA A 312 6.28 -27.68 25.81
N ASN A 313 7.28 -26.86 25.51
CA ASN A 313 7.78 -25.85 26.46
C ASN A 313 6.76 -24.72 26.72
N VAL A 314 6.00 -24.26 25.71
CA VAL A 314 4.92 -23.28 25.90
C VAL A 314 3.78 -23.90 26.71
N MET A 315 3.37 -25.13 26.37
CA MET A 315 2.29 -25.83 27.09
C MET A 315 2.62 -26.12 28.56
N SER A 316 3.91 -26.28 28.88
CA SER A 316 4.39 -26.44 30.24
C SER A 316 4.69 -25.11 30.95
N ASN A 317 4.31 -23.97 30.36
CA ASN A 317 4.55 -22.61 30.89
C ASN A 317 6.04 -22.28 31.16
N LYS A 318 6.98 -22.92 30.47
CA LYS A 318 8.40 -22.60 30.55
C LYS A 318 8.70 -21.22 29.98
N TYR A 319 7.94 -20.81 29.00
CA TYR A 319 7.89 -19.47 28.41
C TYR A 319 6.54 -19.26 27.72
N THR A 320 6.17 -18.01 27.53
CA THR A 320 4.93 -17.63 26.84
C THR A 320 5.03 -17.86 25.32
N PHE A 321 3.88 -17.90 24.64
CA PHE A 321 3.86 -18.00 23.19
C PHE A 321 4.62 -16.82 22.52
N ALA A 322 4.42 -15.59 22.99
CA ALA A 322 5.09 -14.40 22.46
C ALA A 322 6.61 -14.46 22.61
N GLU A 323 7.12 -14.95 23.75
CA GLU A 323 8.56 -15.19 23.95
C GLU A 323 9.09 -16.27 23.01
N ALA A 324 8.32 -17.33 22.79
CA ALA A 324 8.68 -18.38 21.83
C ALA A 324 8.77 -17.81 20.40
N VAL A 325 7.79 -17.00 19.99
CA VAL A 325 7.77 -16.33 18.69
C VAL A 325 8.98 -15.42 18.52
N THR A 326 9.24 -14.54 19.46
CA THR A 326 10.37 -13.60 19.42
C THR A 326 11.71 -14.33 19.30
N LYS A 327 11.84 -15.47 19.97
CA LYS A 327 13.10 -16.24 20.04
C LYS A 327 13.31 -17.16 18.83
N TYR A 328 12.27 -17.74 18.32
CA TYR A 328 12.38 -18.87 17.38
C TYR A 328 11.73 -18.64 16.02
N SER A 329 10.79 -17.70 15.89
CA SER A 329 10.08 -17.53 14.62
C SER A 329 10.98 -16.92 13.54
N ASP A 330 10.91 -17.51 12.34
CA ASP A 330 11.59 -16.99 11.14
C ASP A 330 10.72 -15.95 10.39
N ALA A 331 9.46 -15.68 10.85
CA ALA A 331 8.60 -14.67 10.25
C ALA A 331 9.15 -13.26 10.53
N PRO A 332 9.31 -12.39 9.51
CA PRO A 332 9.98 -11.08 9.65
C PRO A 332 9.32 -10.16 10.69
N MET A 333 7.99 -10.12 10.73
CA MET A 333 7.21 -9.24 11.63
C MET A 333 6.97 -9.84 13.01
N ALA A 334 7.19 -11.14 13.19
CA ALA A 334 6.84 -11.86 14.42
C ALA A 334 7.47 -11.31 15.69
N LYS A 335 8.61 -10.64 15.57
CA LYS A 335 9.29 -9.99 16.73
C LYS A 335 8.56 -8.75 17.24
N PHE A 336 7.72 -8.13 16.41
CA PHE A 336 7.03 -6.89 16.72
C PHE A 336 5.58 -7.12 17.15
N ASP A 337 4.92 -8.12 16.58
CA ASP A 337 3.49 -8.42 16.81
C ASP A 337 3.27 -9.65 17.70
N GLY A 338 4.35 -10.29 18.17
CA GLY A 338 4.27 -11.53 18.96
C GLY A 338 3.69 -12.71 18.18
N GLY A 339 3.74 -12.64 16.84
CA GLY A 339 3.20 -13.63 15.92
C GLY A 339 1.69 -13.61 15.78
N MET A 340 1.00 -12.57 16.29
CA MET A 340 -0.44 -12.45 16.18
C MET A 340 -0.85 -12.09 14.75
N LEU A 341 -1.86 -12.79 14.21
CA LEU A 341 -2.49 -12.42 12.95
C LEU A 341 -3.29 -11.13 13.13
N GLN A 342 -3.29 -10.30 12.09
CA GLN A 342 -3.99 -9.03 12.10
C GLN A 342 -5.01 -8.97 10.96
N ASN A 343 -6.16 -8.41 11.24
CA ASN A 343 -7.16 -8.07 10.25
C ASN A 343 -6.57 -7.07 9.25
N LYS A 344 -6.53 -7.45 7.98
CA LYS A 344 -5.93 -6.64 6.90
C LYS A 344 -6.63 -5.29 6.67
N MET A 345 -7.90 -5.15 7.12
CA MET A 345 -8.69 -3.94 6.92
C MET A 345 -8.50 -2.89 8.03
N ASN A 346 -8.38 -3.32 9.29
CA ASN A 346 -8.39 -2.41 10.43
C ASN A 346 -7.22 -2.60 11.41
N GLY A 347 -6.34 -3.58 11.17
CA GLY A 347 -5.18 -3.87 12.02
C GLY A 347 -5.53 -4.50 13.39
N SER A 348 -6.78 -4.85 13.64
CA SER A 348 -7.20 -5.54 14.88
C SER A 348 -6.62 -6.96 14.92
N THR A 349 -6.33 -7.46 16.13
CA THR A 349 -5.99 -8.88 16.34
C THR A 349 -7.20 -9.78 16.40
N LEU A 350 -8.41 -9.21 16.50
CA LEU A 350 -9.67 -9.94 16.41
C LEU A 350 -10.05 -10.13 14.94
N ILE A 351 -10.15 -11.37 14.52
CA ILE A 351 -10.48 -11.78 13.16
C ILE A 351 -11.61 -12.80 13.17
N THR A 352 -12.45 -12.76 12.16
CA THR A 352 -13.50 -13.76 11.92
C THR A 352 -12.98 -14.85 10.98
N ILE A 353 -13.63 -16.01 10.96
CA ILE A 353 -13.17 -17.16 10.14
C ILE A 353 -13.19 -16.85 8.65
N ASP A 354 -14.15 -16.06 8.18
CA ASP A 354 -14.27 -15.63 6.78
C ASP A 354 -13.11 -14.74 6.31
N GLN A 355 -12.40 -14.10 7.23
CA GLN A 355 -11.21 -13.30 6.93
C GLN A 355 -9.93 -14.14 6.74
N LEU A 356 -10.01 -15.46 7.00
CA LEU A 356 -8.95 -16.43 6.72
C LEU A 356 -9.19 -17.11 5.36
N ASP A 357 -9.43 -16.32 4.33
CA ASP A 357 -9.81 -16.78 2.99
C ASP A 357 -8.61 -17.16 2.09
N ASP A 358 -7.41 -16.73 2.46
CA ASP A 358 -6.17 -17.06 1.75
C ASP A 358 -5.94 -18.58 1.72
N PRO A 359 -5.59 -19.16 0.56
CA PRO A 359 -5.29 -20.60 0.44
C PRO A 359 -4.26 -21.11 1.45
N SER A 360 -3.28 -20.28 1.82
CA SER A 360 -2.28 -20.62 2.85
C SER A 360 -2.86 -20.64 4.27
N GLU A 361 -3.98 -19.94 4.50
CA GLU A 361 -4.66 -19.79 5.79
C GLU A 361 -5.79 -20.79 5.98
N ARG A 362 -6.36 -21.37 4.91
CA ARG A 362 -7.48 -22.35 5.00
C ARG A 362 -7.19 -23.51 5.94
N ASN A 363 -5.97 -23.99 6.00
CA ASN A 363 -5.58 -25.04 6.94
C ASN A 363 -5.61 -24.58 8.40
N ILE A 364 -5.55 -23.26 8.66
CA ILE A 364 -5.69 -22.71 10.02
C ILE A 364 -7.11 -22.97 10.53
N VAL A 365 -8.12 -22.72 9.70
CA VAL A 365 -9.53 -22.90 10.06
C VAL A 365 -9.79 -24.33 10.58
N LEU A 366 -9.30 -25.35 9.86
CA LEU A 366 -9.46 -26.75 10.26
C LEU A 366 -8.78 -27.07 11.60
N MET A 367 -7.68 -26.41 11.90
CA MET A 367 -6.98 -26.61 13.18
C MET A 367 -7.71 -25.92 14.33
N LEU A 368 -8.31 -24.75 14.08
CA LEU A 368 -8.99 -23.96 15.09
C LEU A 368 -10.20 -24.69 15.70
N ASP A 369 -10.89 -25.54 14.94
CA ASP A 369 -12.04 -26.30 15.45
C ASP A 369 -11.66 -27.25 16.60
N SER A 370 -10.45 -27.75 16.58
CA SER A 370 -9.93 -28.66 17.61
C SER A 370 -9.27 -27.96 18.80
N LEU A 371 -9.03 -26.63 18.70
CA LEU A 371 -8.31 -25.87 19.71
C LEU A 371 -9.27 -25.20 20.69
N LYS A 372 -8.89 -25.27 21.99
CA LYS A 372 -9.48 -24.45 23.05
C LYS A 372 -8.67 -23.15 23.20
N PRO A 373 -9.29 -22.05 23.67
CA PRO A 373 -8.55 -20.84 24.03
C PRO A 373 -7.34 -21.16 24.91
N GLY A 374 -6.18 -20.56 24.62
CA GLY A 374 -4.88 -20.87 25.23
C GLY A 374 -4.17 -22.09 24.62
N GLY A 375 -4.78 -22.79 23.67
CA GLY A 375 -4.23 -24.01 23.08
C GLY A 375 -3.31 -23.76 21.86
N LEU A 376 -2.39 -24.70 21.66
CA LEU A 376 -1.48 -24.76 20.51
C LEU A 376 -1.77 -25.99 19.64
N SER A 377 -1.77 -25.79 18.33
CA SER A 377 -1.88 -26.88 17.37
C SER A 377 -0.66 -27.82 17.44
N LYS A 378 -0.77 -29.00 16.84
CA LYS A 378 0.43 -29.72 16.42
C LYS A 378 1.13 -28.94 15.32
N PRO A 379 2.46 -29.14 15.14
CA PRO A 379 3.17 -28.57 14.00
C PRO A 379 2.56 -29.05 12.68
N VAL A 380 2.44 -28.11 11.73
CA VAL A 380 1.97 -28.42 10.38
C VAL A 380 2.86 -27.77 9.34
N GLN A 381 3.01 -28.46 8.23
CA GLN A 381 3.63 -27.94 7.03
C GLN A 381 2.64 -27.04 6.29
N TYR A 382 3.12 -25.96 5.70
CA TYR A 382 2.33 -25.08 4.83
C TYR A 382 3.21 -24.51 3.72
N THR A 383 2.59 -23.92 2.74
CA THR A 383 3.26 -23.17 1.67
C THR A 383 2.76 -21.73 1.72
N ASP A 384 3.68 -20.77 1.73
CA ASP A 384 3.32 -19.35 1.71
C ASP A 384 2.83 -18.89 0.33
N GLU A 385 2.35 -17.64 0.24
CA GLU A 385 1.87 -17.02 -1.00
C GLU A 385 2.92 -16.99 -2.12
N LYS A 386 4.22 -17.03 -1.75
CA LYS A 386 5.35 -17.03 -2.68
C LYS A 386 5.78 -18.43 -3.10
N GLY A 387 5.09 -19.47 -2.61
CA GLY A 387 5.42 -20.87 -2.88
C GLY A 387 6.54 -21.44 -2.01
N ASN A 388 6.99 -20.74 -0.96
CA ASN A 388 8.03 -21.24 -0.06
C ASN A 388 7.41 -22.20 0.97
N LEU A 389 8.14 -23.29 1.21
CA LEU A 389 7.77 -24.29 2.19
C LEU A 389 8.11 -23.82 3.60
N GLY A 390 7.16 -23.89 4.52
CA GLY A 390 7.32 -23.59 5.93
C GLY A 390 6.67 -24.63 6.84
N CYS A 391 7.03 -24.59 8.12
CA CYS A 391 6.37 -25.31 9.19
C CYS A 391 5.86 -24.30 10.22
N ARG A 392 4.66 -24.51 10.75
CA ARG A 392 4.08 -23.58 11.73
C ARG A 392 3.34 -24.27 12.87
N LEU A 393 3.25 -23.54 13.99
CA LEU A 393 2.31 -23.77 15.08
C LEU A 393 1.25 -22.67 15.04
N ILE A 394 0.01 -23.04 15.31
CA ILE A 394 -1.09 -22.11 15.48
C ILE A 394 -1.46 -22.06 16.94
N PHE A 395 -1.59 -20.85 17.47
CA PHE A 395 -2.01 -20.54 18.83
C PHE A 395 -3.36 -19.87 18.80
N LEU A 396 -4.36 -20.46 19.46
CA LEU A 396 -5.65 -19.83 19.70
C LEU A 396 -5.60 -19.11 21.04
N LYS A 397 -5.42 -17.79 21.03
CA LYS A 397 -5.35 -17.00 22.25
C LYS A 397 -6.71 -16.83 22.88
N THR A 398 -7.70 -16.37 22.09
CA THR A 398 -9.09 -16.17 22.55
C THR A 398 -10.06 -16.58 21.45
N ARG A 399 -11.28 -16.91 21.86
CA ARG A 399 -12.44 -17.13 20.98
C ARG A 399 -13.67 -16.55 21.65
N THR A 400 -14.33 -15.59 21.04
CA THR A 400 -15.60 -15.05 21.50
C THR A 400 -16.76 -15.96 21.08
N GLN A 401 -17.87 -15.92 21.83
CA GLN A 401 -19.11 -16.51 21.35
C GLN A 401 -19.84 -15.51 20.44
N PRO A 402 -20.58 -15.99 19.42
CA PRO A 402 -21.45 -15.11 18.65
C PRO A 402 -22.44 -14.41 19.59
N HIS A 403 -22.58 -13.09 19.47
CA HIS A 403 -23.47 -12.33 20.36
C HIS A 403 -23.94 -11.03 19.70
N ARG A 404 -25.06 -10.50 20.18
CA ARG A 404 -25.43 -9.11 19.90
C ARG A 404 -24.60 -8.18 20.75
N GLU A 405 -24.25 -7.02 20.18
CA GLU A 405 -23.48 -5.99 20.83
C GLU A 405 -23.99 -5.68 22.25
N ASN A 406 -23.08 -5.70 23.22
CA ASN A 406 -23.43 -5.48 24.62
C ASN A 406 -22.31 -4.73 25.37
N MET A 407 -22.69 -4.12 26.49
CA MET A 407 -21.77 -3.30 27.29
C MET A 407 -20.69 -4.10 28.05
N THR A 408 -20.78 -5.42 28.10
CA THR A 408 -19.80 -6.26 28.82
C THR A 408 -18.65 -6.64 27.90
N ASP A 409 -18.95 -7.15 26.74
CA ASP A 409 -17.97 -7.71 25.82
C ASP A 409 -17.44 -6.64 24.85
N ASP A 410 -18.26 -5.64 24.47
CA ASP A 410 -17.97 -4.68 23.41
C ASP A 410 -17.73 -3.25 23.92
N TYR A 411 -17.55 -3.07 25.23
CA TYR A 411 -17.44 -1.74 25.84
C TYR A 411 -16.40 -0.84 25.13
N ALA A 412 -15.23 -1.38 24.79
CA ALA A 412 -14.17 -0.61 24.13
C ALA A 412 -14.59 -0.12 22.74
N ARG A 413 -15.31 -0.94 21.98
CA ARG A 413 -15.83 -0.59 20.63
C ARG A 413 -16.92 0.47 20.73
N ILE A 414 -17.84 0.30 21.67
CA ILE A 414 -18.93 1.26 21.94
C ILE A 414 -18.34 2.59 22.41
N GLN A 415 -17.34 2.57 23.30
CA GLN A 415 -16.62 3.75 23.77
C GLN A 415 -15.93 4.49 22.60
N GLN A 416 -15.23 3.77 21.75
CA GLN A 416 -14.56 4.37 20.59
C GLN A 416 -15.56 5.02 19.63
N ARG A 417 -16.69 4.35 19.34
CA ARG A 417 -17.77 4.89 18.50
C ARG A 417 -18.40 6.12 19.12
N THR A 418 -18.67 6.08 20.43
CA THR A 418 -19.20 7.24 21.17
C THR A 418 -18.23 8.42 21.14
N LEU A 419 -16.92 8.15 21.28
CA LEU A 419 -15.88 9.17 21.18
C LEU A 419 -15.85 9.79 19.78
N GLN A 420 -15.88 8.97 18.75
CA GLN A 420 -15.90 9.45 17.36
C GLN A 420 -17.09 10.38 17.09
N ILE A 421 -18.30 9.98 17.50
CA ILE A 421 -19.51 10.81 17.35
C ILE A 421 -19.34 12.13 18.09
N LYS A 422 -18.86 12.11 19.32
CA LYS A 422 -18.64 13.33 20.12
C LYS A 422 -17.56 14.23 19.52
N GLN A 423 -16.53 13.66 18.89
CA GLN A 423 -15.53 14.40 18.14
C GLN A 423 -16.12 15.04 16.88
N GLU A 424 -16.98 14.33 16.16
CA GLU A 424 -17.72 14.86 15.00
C GLU A 424 -18.64 16.01 15.42
N GLU A 425 -19.42 15.86 16.50
CA GLU A 425 -20.26 16.93 17.05
C GLU A 425 -19.44 18.16 17.45
N SER A 426 -18.27 17.96 18.07
CA SER A 426 -17.35 19.03 18.44
C SER A 426 -16.83 19.79 17.20
N ARG A 427 -16.43 19.04 16.17
CA ARG A 427 -16.00 19.60 14.89
C ARG A 427 -17.12 20.40 14.22
N ASP A 428 -18.33 19.85 14.15
CA ASP A 428 -19.48 20.49 13.52
C ASP A 428 -19.91 21.75 14.27
N LYS A 429 -19.86 21.73 15.61
CA LYS A 429 -20.09 22.93 16.43
C LYS A 429 -19.04 23.99 16.11
N TRP A 430 -17.78 23.64 16.07
CA TRP A 430 -16.70 24.56 15.74
C TRP A 430 -16.86 25.15 14.31
N LEU A 431 -17.22 24.33 13.33
CA LEU A 431 -17.49 24.79 11.96
C LEU A 431 -18.65 25.79 11.92
N LYS A 432 -19.76 25.53 12.63
CA LYS A 432 -20.90 26.46 12.73
C LYS A 432 -20.50 27.81 13.30
N GLU A 433 -19.54 27.83 14.25
CA GLU A 433 -19.04 29.07 14.85
C GLU A 433 -18.05 29.82 13.94
N LYS A 434 -17.23 29.08 13.18
CA LYS A 434 -16.12 29.63 12.38
C LYS A 434 -16.52 30.02 10.96
N ILE A 435 -17.32 29.23 10.29
CA ILE A 435 -17.73 29.48 8.89
C ILE A 435 -18.22 30.91 8.69
N PRO A 436 -19.09 31.47 9.54
CA PRO A 436 -19.58 32.87 9.36
C PRO A 436 -18.46 33.91 9.46
N THR A 437 -17.30 33.59 10.05
CA THR A 437 -16.20 34.55 10.20
C THR A 437 -15.29 34.64 8.96
N TYR A 438 -15.57 33.85 7.93
CA TYR A 438 -14.83 33.83 6.69
C TYR A 438 -15.70 34.26 5.51
N TYR A 439 -15.07 34.92 4.53
CA TYR A 439 -15.73 35.13 3.25
C TYR A 439 -15.86 33.81 2.51
N ILE A 440 -17.08 33.41 2.19
CA ILE A 440 -17.33 32.18 1.41
C ILE A 440 -18.28 32.54 0.28
N HIS A 441 -17.88 32.24 -0.95
CA HIS A 441 -18.72 32.33 -2.13
C HIS A 441 -18.81 30.96 -2.76
N VAL A 442 -20.00 30.50 -3.12
CA VAL A 442 -20.24 29.20 -3.72
C VAL A 442 -21.01 29.36 -5.02
N ASP A 443 -20.65 28.65 -6.05
CA ASP A 443 -21.35 28.62 -7.33
C ASP A 443 -22.82 28.19 -7.15
N ASP A 444 -23.70 28.71 -8.00
CA ASP A 444 -25.15 28.47 -7.93
C ASP A 444 -25.53 27.00 -7.93
N GLU A 445 -24.74 26.17 -8.59
CA GLU A 445 -24.90 24.71 -8.65
C GLU A 445 -24.93 24.06 -7.25
N PHE A 446 -24.17 24.60 -6.29
CA PHE A 446 -24.06 24.06 -4.94
C PHE A 446 -24.88 24.81 -3.89
N LYS A 447 -25.48 25.92 -4.22
CA LYS A 447 -26.29 26.71 -3.26
C LYS A 447 -27.52 25.97 -2.73
N GLN A 448 -28.00 24.96 -3.48
CA GLN A 448 -29.12 24.11 -3.07
C GLN A 448 -28.71 23.01 -2.07
N CYS A 449 -27.41 22.78 -1.85
CA CYS A 449 -26.92 21.82 -0.89
C CYS A 449 -27.27 22.24 0.55
N ASN A 450 -27.89 21.36 1.33
CA ASN A 450 -28.61 21.65 2.54
C ASN A 450 -27.76 22.37 3.63
N HIS A 451 -26.53 21.90 3.83
CA HIS A 451 -25.62 22.52 4.80
C HIS A 451 -25.00 23.81 4.26
N ILE A 452 -24.64 23.84 2.98
CA ILE A 452 -24.11 25.03 2.33
C ILE A 452 -25.15 26.16 2.37
N ALA A 453 -26.41 25.89 2.09
CA ALA A 453 -27.49 26.87 2.20
C ALA A 453 -27.59 27.48 3.62
N LYS A 454 -27.54 26.64 4.65
CA LYS A 454 -27.54 27.10 6.06
C LYS A 454 -26.29 27.91 6.40
N TRP A 455 -25.12 27.56 5.89
CA TRP A 455 -23.91 28.36 6.08
C TRP A 455 -24.02 29.73 5.40
N MET A 456 -24.52 29.78 4.16
CA MET A 456 -24.73 31.04 3.43
C MET A 456 -25.74 31.94 4.13
N GLU A 457 -26.83 31.38 4.67
CA GLU A 457 -27.78 32.12 5.49
C GLU A 457 -27.16 32.73 6.76
N SER A 458 -26.26 31.98 7.41
CA SER A 458 -25.55 32.43 8.61
C SER A 458 -24.56 33.56 8.32
N ILE A 459 -23.89 33.51 7.14
CA ILE A 459 -22.98 34.55 6.67
C ILE A 459 -23.79 35.86 6.33
N ALA A 460 -24.93 35.71 5.68
CA ALA A 460 -25.76 36.85 5.29
C ALA A 460 -26.39 37.62 6.47
N LYS A 461 -26.41 37.02 7.68
CA LYS A 461 -26.94 37.63 8.91
C LYS A 461 -25.91 38.44 9.71
N GLN A 462 -24.65 38.44 9.30
CA GLN A 462 -23.55 39.23 9.88
C GLN A 462 -23.31 40.49 9.04
#